data_9bad0f0f5e1789d0ef7ae8b5d848288a
#
_entry.id   9bad0f0f5e1789d0ef7ae8b5d848288a
#
_cell.length_a   1.000
_cell.length_b   1.000
_cell.length_c   1.000
_cell.angle_alpha   90.00
_cell.angle_beta   90.00
_cell.angle_gamma   90.00
#
_symmetry.space_group_name_H-M   'P 1'
#
loop_
_entity.id
_entity.type
_entity.pdbx_description
1 polymer ?
#
loop_
_entity_poly.entity_id
_entity_poly.type
_entity_poly.pdbx_seq_one_letter_code
_entity_poly.pdbx_strand_id
1 'polypeptide(L)'
;MTKKDIIDIVSKRTGYKKNHTKDIVEKVLQVFMERLARERRMEIRNFGVFKVKRTPRRIGRNPVTKEVADVPARNIVQFKAGKMMKEWVNNPGAVRESMDQFREAED
;
A
#
# COMPACT_ATOMS: atom_id res chain seq x y z
N MET A 1 1.81 -12.33 6.37
CA MET A 1 2.87 -11.34 6.70
C MET A 1 2.26 -10.12 7.37
N THR A 2 2.89 -9.63 8.40
CA THR A 2 2.41 -8.50 9.19
C THR A 2 3.47 -7.39 9.23
N LYS A 3 3.12 -6.25 9.81
CA LYS A 3 4.07 -5.16 10.03
C LYS A 3 5.30 -5.64 10.83
N LYS A 4 5.08 -6.48 11.83
CA LYS A 4 6.17 -7.04 12.63
C LYS A 4 7.14 -7.85 11.78
N ASP A 5 6.63 -8.66 10.86
CA ASP A 5 7.46 -9.45 9.96
C ASP A 5 8.30 -8.56 9.03
N ILE A 6 7.70 -7.48 8.54
CA ILE A 6 8.42 -6.50 7.71
C ILE A 6 9.55 -5.87 8.50
N ILE A 7 9.29 -5.47 9.75
CA ILE A 7 10.29 -4.87 10.63
C ILE A 7 11.46 -5.85 10.84
N ASP A 8 11.17 -7.12 11.09
CA ASP A 8 12.20 -8.14 11.29
C ASP A 8 13.09 -8.30 10.06
N ILE A 9 12.48 -8.36 8.88
CA ILE A 9 13.21 -8.51 7.62
C ILE A 9 14.07 -7.28 7.34
N VAL A 10 13.53 -6.08 7.52
CA VAL A 10 14.26 -4.83 7.28
C VAL A 10 15.42 -4.69 8.27
N SER A 11 15.21 -5.03 9.54
CA SER A 11 16.26 -5.01 10.55
C SER A 11 17.43 -5.92 10.15
N LYS A 12 17.15 -7.11 9.68
CA LYS A 12 18.17 -8.05 9.22
C LYS A 12 18.92 -7.55 7.99
N ARG A 13 18.21 -6.95 7.04
CA ARG A 13 18.82 -6.46 5.79
C ARG A 13 19.67 -5.21 5.99
N THR A 14 19.29 -4.35 6.93
CA THR A 14 20.01 -3.09 7.17
C THR A 14 21.09 -3.22 8.25
N GLY A 15 20.97 -4.21 9.12
CA GLY A 15 21.81 -4.33 10.29
C GLY A 15 21.44 -3.39 11.43
N TYR A 16 20.37 -2.61 11.28
CA TYR A 16 19.91 -1.73 12.34
C TYR A 16 19.21 -2.50 13.44
N LYS A 17 19.27 -1.98 14.66
CA LYS A 17 18.57 -2.56 15.80
C LYS A 17 17.07 -2.60 15.54
N LYS A 18 16.40 -3.63 16.04
CA LYS A 18 14.98 -3.84 15.82
C LYS A 18 14.13 -2.67 16.29
N ASN A 19 14.45 -2.08 17.45
CA ASN A 19 13.71 -0.93 17.97
C ASN A 19 13.83 0.30 17.07
N HIS A 20 15.01 0.54 16.54
CA HIS A 20 15.27 1.63 15.61
C HIS A 20 14.51 1.40 14.29
N THR A 21 14.59 0.18 13.75
CA THR A 21 13.88 -0.19 12.52
C THR A 21 12.38 -0.07 12.68
N LYS A 22 11.85 -0.51 13.82
CA LYS A 22 10.42 -0.38 14.14
C LYS A 22 9.97 1.08 14.09
N ASP A 23 10.74 1.96 14.73
CA ASP A 23 10.42 3.38 14.76
C ASP A 23 10.37 3.97 13.35
N ILE A 24 11.35 3.66 12.51
CA ILE A 24 11.39 4.15 11.13
C ILE A 24 10.20 3.61 10.33
N VAL A 25 9.94 2.32 10.37
CA VAL A 25 8.85 1.69 9.61
C VAL A 25 7.51 2.27 10.02
N GLU A 26 7.28 2.44 11.31
CA GLU A 26 6.03 3.01 11.81
C GLU A 26 5.86 4.46 11.37
N LYS A 27 6.93 5.26 11.40
CA LYS A 27 6.87 6.65 10.94
C LYS A 27 6.59 6.73 9.45
N VAL A 28 7.20 5.87 8.65
CA VAL A 28 6.94 5.82 7.20
C VAL A 28 5.46 5.55 6.94
N LEU A 29 4.90 4.55 7.60
CA LEU A 29 3.49 4.20 7.41
C LEU A 29 2.55 5.31 7.90
N GLN A 30 2.84 5.94 9.03
CA GLN A 30 2.05 7.05 9.57
C GLN A 30 2.06 8.24 8.61
N VAL A 31 3.23 8.64 8.14
CA VAL A 31 3.37 9.75 7.19
C VAL A 31 2.62 9.44 5.90
N PHE A 32 2.74 8.20 5.43
CA PHE A 32 2.04 7.75 4.23
C PHE A 32 0.53 7.94 4.37
N MET A 33 -0.04 7.43 5.46
CA MET A 33 -1.48 7.52 5.70
C MET A 33 -1.95 8.97 5.87
N GLU A 34 -1.20 9.75 6.62
CA GLU A 34 -1.50 11.16 6.86
C GLU A 34 -1.52 11.97 5.57
N ARG A 35 -0.48 11.81 4.76
CA ARG A 35 -0.36 12.56 3.51
C ARG A 35 -1.39 12.10 2.47
N LEU A 36 -1.67 10.80 2.40
CA LEU A 36 -2.70 10.28 1.50
C LEU A 36 -4.08 10.86 1.85
N ALA A 37 -4.39 10.95 3.14
CA ALA A 37 -5.66 11.53 3.59
C ALA A 37 -5.82 12.99 3.17
N ARG A 38 -4.74 13.75 3.14
CA ARG A 38 -4.75 15.17 2.80
C ARG A 38 -4.65 15.43 1.31
N GLU A 39 -3.70 14.78 0.66
CA GLU A 39 -3.39 15.03 -0.76
C GLU A 39 -4.20 14.17 -1.71
N ARG A 40 -4.82 13.12 -1.23
CA ARG A 40 -5.75 12.24 -1.93
C ARG A 40 -5.10 11.42 -3.05
N ARG A 41 -3.81 11.52 -3.22
CA ARG A 41 -3.03 10.75 -4.19
C ARG A 41 -1.60 10.62 -3.70
N MET A 42 -1.05 9.42 -3.86
CA MET A 42 0.36 9.19 -3.57
C MET A 42 0.92 8.20 -4.59
N GLU A 43 1.97 8.63 -5.26
CA GLU A 43 2.65 7.80 -6.25
C GLU A 43 4.03 7.43 -5.73
N ILE A 44 4.31 6.13 -5.70
CA ILE A 44 5.63 5.61 -5.36
C ILE A 44 6.13 4.84 -6.57
N ARG A 45 7.17 5.37 -7.20
CA ARG A 45 7.69 4.82 -8.44
C ARG A 45 8.06 3.35 -8.30
N ASN A 46 7.67 2.54 -9.27
CA ASN A 46 7.83 1.08 -9.31
C ASN A 46 7.02 0.30 -8.27
N PHE A 47 6.43 0.97 -7.31
CA PHE A 47 5.57 0.36 -6.31
C PHE A 47 4.10 0.44 -6.73
N GLY A 48 3.60 1.63 -6.88
CA GLY A 48 2.21 1.83 -7.27
C GLY A 48 1.68 3.20 -6.94
N VAL A 49 0.40 3.37 -7.21
CA VAL A 49 -0.33 4.62 -6.99
C VAL A 49 -1.51 4.36 -6.07
N PHE A 50 -1.60 5.14 -5.00
CA PHE A 50 -2.75 5.16 -4.11
C PHE A 50 -3.59 6.40 -4.41
N LYS A 51 -4.89 6.22 -4.57
CA LYS A 51 -5.83 7.31 -4.81
C LYS A 51 -7.00 7.19 -3.84
N VAL A 52 -7.45 8.33 -3.34
CA VAL A 52 -8.68 8.40 -2.57
C VAL A 52 -9.81 8.77 -3.54
N LYS A 53 -10.80 7.91 -3.63
CA LYS A 53 -11.99 8.13 -4.45
C LYS A 53 -13.21 8.26 -3.58
N ARG A 54 -14.09 9.17 -3.95
CA ARG A 54 -15.39 9.27 -3.29
C ARG A 54 -16.38 8.35 -3.99
N THR A 55 -16.95 7.44 -3.21
CA THR A 55 -18.02 6.56 -3.68
C THR A 55 -19.35 7.24 -3.43
N PRO A 56 -20.19 7.46 -4.45
CA PRO A 56 -21.47 8.11 -4.26
C PRO A 56 -22.42 7.25 -3.42
N ARG A 57 -23.39 7.92 -2.81
CA ARG A 57 -24.47 7.23 -2.11
C ARG A 57 -25.22 6.34 -3.08
N ARG A 58 -25.53 5.13 -2.65
CA ARG A 58 -26.27 4.17 -3.47
C ARG A 58 -27.21 3.36 -2.61
N ILE A 59 -28.19 2.75 -3.27
CA ILE A 59 -29.09 1.80 -2.63
C ILE A 59 -28.58 0.41 -2.98
N GLY A 60 -28.18 -0.35 -1.94
CA GLY A 60 -27.74 -1.72 -2.07
C GLY A 60 -28.84 -2.69 -1.63
N ARG A 61 -28.70 -3.95 -1.99
CA ARG A 61 -29.60 -5.02 -1.56
C ARG A 61 -28.81 -6.15 -0.95
N ASN A 62 -29.22 -6.58 0.23
CA ASN A 62 -28.60 -7.73 0.89
C ASN A 62 -28.92 -8.99 0.08
N PRO A 63 -27.92 -9.74 -0.41
CA PRO A 63 -28.16 -10.93 -1.25
C PRO A 63 -28.82 -12.08 -0.50
N VAL A 64 -28.74 -12.11 0.82
CA VAL A 64 -29.33 -13.16 1.65
C VAL A 64 -30.76 -12.82 2.06
N THR A 65 -30.96 -11.64 2.65
CA THR A 65 -32.28 -11.20 3.15
C THR A 65 -33.10 -10.48 2.10
N LYS A 66 -32.46 -10.02 1.02
CA LYS A 66 -33.05 -9.20 -0.03
C LYS A 66 -33.59 -7.86 0.45
N GLU A 67 -33.20 -7.44 1.64
CA GLU A 67 -33.57 -6.14 2.17
C GLU A 67 -32.78 -5.03 1.46
N VAL A 68 -33.46 -3.91 1.25
CA VAL A 68 -32.85 -2.73 0.66
C VAL A 68 -32.12 -1.98 1.77
N ALA A 69 -30.82 -1.71 1.55
CA ALA A 69 -30.00 -0.96 2.48
C ALA A 69 -29.46 0.30 1.82
N ASP A 70 -29.49 1.40 2.54
CA ASP A 70 -28.91 2.65 2.10
C ASP A 70 -27.41 2.64 2.39
N VAL A 71 -26.59 2.75 1.32
CA VAL A 71 -25.13 2.80 1.44
C VAL A 71 -24.71 4.27 1.30
N PRO A 72 -24.24 4.92 2.38
CA PRO A 72 -23.88 6.33 2.32
C PRO A 72 -22.63 6.56 1.45
N ALA A 73 -22.49 7.76 0.95
CA ALA A 73 -21.28 8.19 0.26
C ALA A 73 -20.08 8.12 1.22
N ARG A 74 -18.95 7.65 0.73
CA ARG A 74 -17.73 7.53 1.53
C ARG A 74 -16.50 7.67 0.66
N ASN A 75 -15.36 7.93 1.31
CA ASN A 75 -14.06 7.90 0.64
C ASN A 75 -13.47 6.51 0.78
N ILE A 76 -12.94 6.01 -0.33
CA ILE A 76 -12.24 4.71 -0.35
C ILE A 76 -10.84 4.90 -0.89
N VAL A 77 -9.94 4.03 -0.50
CA VAL A 77 -8.58 4.00 -1.03
C VAL A 77 -8.53 2.97 -2.15
N GLN A 78 -8.07 3.40 -3.32
CA GLN A 78 -7.85 2.53 -4.45
C GLN A 78 -6.35 2.45 -4.71
N PHE A 79 -5.83 1.25 -4.84
CA PHE A 79 -4.42 1.01 -5.15
C PHE A 79 -4.28 0.41 -6.54
N LYS A 80 -3.38 1.00 -7.33
CA LYS A 80 -2.98 0.46 -8.62
C LYS A 80 -1.50 0.12 -8.56
N ALA A 81 -1.18 -1.16 -8.71
CA ALA A 81 0.20 -1.62 -8.67
C ALA A 81 1.01 -1.04 -9.84
N GLY A 82 2.26 -0.70 -9.56
CA GLY A 82 3.19 -0.25 -10.57
C GLY A 82 3.72 -1.42 -11.41
N LYS A 83 4.45 -1.08 -12.46
CA LYS A 83 4.99 -2.08 -13.40
C LYS A 83 5.86 -3.12 -12.70
N MET A 84 6.79 -2.68 -11.87
CA MET A 84 7.72 -3.58 -11.19
C MET A 84 7.00 -4.49 -10.20
N MET A 85 6.03 -3.96 -9.46
CA MET A 85 5.25 -4.78 -8.52
C MET A 85 4.47 -5.86 -9.27
N LYS A 86 3.83 -5.52 -10.39
CA LYS A 86 3.11 -6.48 -11.23
C LYS A 86 4.05 -7.58 -11.74
N GLU A 87 5.23 -7.20 -12.17
CA GLU A 87 6.23 -8.14 -12.65
C GLU A 87 6.68 -9.11 -11.56
N TRP A 88 6.96 -8.60 -10.37
CA TRP A 88 7.38 -9.44 -9.25
C TRP A 88 6.29 -10.40 -8.79
N VAL A 89 5.05 -9.95 -8.77
CA VAL A 89 3.91 -10.79 -8.38
C VAL A 89 3.67 -11.91 -9.38
N ASN A 90 3.83 -11.62 -10.68
CA ASN A 90 3.63 -12.61 -11.74
C ASN A 90 4.84 -13.51 -11.94
N ASN A 91 6.03 -13.06 -11.58
CA ASN A 91 7.26 -13.83 -11.69
C ASN A 91 8.16 -13.57 -10.48
N PRO A 92 7.92 -14.26 -9.35
CA PRO A 92 8.74 -14.07 -8.15
C PRO A 92 10.23 -14.30 -8.35
N GLY A 93 10.62 -15.10 -9.35
CA GLY A 93 12.02 -15.31 -9.68
C GLY A 93 12.75 -14.08 -10.19
N ALA A 94 12.01 -13.08 -10.68
CA ALA A 94 12.60 -11.84 -11.19
C ALA A 94 12.97 -10.83 -10.08
N VAL A 95 12.61 -11.11 -8.84
CA VAL A 95 12.81 -10.16 -7.73
C VAL A 95 14.27 -9.78 -7.56
N ARG A 96 15.16 -10.76 -7.53
CA ARG A 96 16.60 -10.50 -7.33
C ARG A 96 17.19 -9.64 -8.44
N GLU A 97 16.83 -9.94 -9.68
CA GLU A 97 17.35 -9.21 -10.84
C GLU A 97 16.87 -7.76 -10.89
N SER A 98 15.69 -7.50 -10.37
CA SER A 98 15.04 -6.20 -10.44
C SER A 98 15.24 -5.32 -9.22
N MET A 99 15.85 -5.81 -8.14
CA MET A 99 16.03 -5.04 -6.91
C MET A 99 16.84 -3.76 -7.10
N ASP A 100 17.89 -3.84 -7.89
CA ASP A 100 18.73 -2.66 -8.16
C ASP A 100 17.96 -1.59 -8.93
N GLN A 101 17.08 -2.00 -9.82
CA GLN A 101 16.21 -1.07 -10.55
C GLN A 101 15.29 -0.30 -9.61
N PHE A 102 14.80 -0.93 -8.57
CA PHE A 102 13.98 -0.25 -7.57
C PHE A 102 14.79 0.81 -6.83
N ARG A 103 16.02 0.51 -6.46
CA ARG A 103 16.92 1.45 -5.77
C ARG A 103 17.29 2.65 -6.63
N GLU A 104 17.48 2.44 -7.93
CA GLU A 104 17.89 3.47 -8.87
C GLU A 104 16.73 4.31 -9.39
N ALA A 105 15.51 3.92 -9.09
CA ALA A 105 14.32 4.66 -9.52
C ALA A 105 14.12 5.90 -8.63
N GLU A 106 14.74 7.00 -9.04
CA GLU A 106 14.62 8.29 -8.37
C GLU A 106 13.54 9.13 -9.04
N ASP A 107 12.86 9.90 -8.22
CA ASP A 107 11.84 10.83 -8.72
C ASP A 107 12.45 12.20 -9.05
#